data_499a072b4f03ba751a50c6a286fa1038
#
_entry.id   499a072b4f03ba751a50c6a286fa1038
#
_cell.length_a   1.000
_cell.length_b   1.000
_cell.length_c   1.000
_cell.angle_alpha   90.00
_cell.angle_beta   90.00
_cell.angle_gamma   90.00
#
_symmetry.space_group_name_H-M   'P 1'
#
loop_
_entity.id
_entity.type
_entity.pdbx_description
1 polymer ?
#
loop_
_entity_poly.entity_id
_entity_poly.type
_entity_poly.pdbx_seq_one_letter_code
_entity_poly.pdbx_strand_id
1 'polypeptide(L)'
;MKRALILDLDNTIYPVSSIASHLFGSLFTLIDRESDGLGESAVNNAKDELTRKPFQWVADKYHFTPELKTKGVQLLQDMSYDLPMQPFDEYHHIKSAPHQKFLVTTGFPKLQWSKIKQLGIEGDFLEIHVVDPDVSDKTKKDVFADIIRRYNYKIEEVLVIGDDPDSEIKAAFELGIETFLYDPSHKHPSTAATYKAPDLKAALNYA
;
A
#
# COMPACT_ATOMS: atom_id res chain seq x y z
N MET A 1 22.54 -1.58 -12.82
CA MET A 1 21.29 -2.17 -13.38
C MET A 1 20.60 -2.94 -12.26
N LYS A 2 19.38 -2.64 -12.01
CA LYS A 2 18.58 -3.33 -10.99
C LYS A 2 18.28 -4.76 -11.45
N ARG A 3 18.20 -5.67 -10.52
CA ARG A 3 17.80 -7.06 -10.73
C ARG A 3 16.42 -7.33 -10.18
N ALA A 4 16.03 -6.57 -9.15
CA ALA A 4 14.76 -6.73 -8.48
C ALA A 4 14.01 -5.41 -8.31
N LEU A 5 12.69 -5.46 -8.48
CA LEU A 5 11.74 -4.41 -8.14
C LEU A 5 10.85 -4.91 -7.00
N ILE A 6 10.72 -4.12 -5.95
CA ILE A 6 9.77 -4.39 -4.87
C ILE A 6 8.69 -3.32 -4.96
N LEU A 7 7.45 -3.74 -5.16
CA LEU A 7 6.30 -2.83 -5.36
C LEU A 7 5.37 -2.88 -4.15
N ASP A 8 4.80 -1.73 -3.82
CA ASP A 8 3.58 -1.68 -3.03
C ASP A 8 2.34 -1.95 -3.89
N LEU A 9 1.17 -2.12 -3.29
CA LEU A 9 -0.09 -2.45 -3.97
C LEU A 9 -1.01 -1.23 -4.11
N ASP A 10 -1.48 -0.72 -2.96
CA ASP A 10 -2.51 0.31 -2.89
C ASP A 10 -1.97 1.66 -3.37
N ASN A 11 -2.67 2.35 -4.28
CA ASN A 11 -2.24 3.58 -4.95
C ASN A 11 -0.92 3.51 -5.75
N THR A 12 -0.26 2.35 -5.77
CA THR A 12 0.95 2.10 -6.56
C THR A 12 0.64 1.28 -7.81
N ILE A 13 -0.08 0.16 -7.68
CA ILE A 13 -0.48 -0.67 -8.83
C ILE A 13 -1.86 -0.27 -9.33
N TYR A 14 -2.76 0.12 -8.45
CA TYR A 14 -4.11 0.56 -8.79
C TYR A 14 -4.55 1.73 -7.90
N PRO A 15 -5.49 2.58 -8.34
CA PRO A 15 -5.98 3.67 -7.50
C PRO A 15 -7.04 3.15 -6.51
N VAL A 16 -6.79 3.25 -5.20
CA VAL A 16 -7.76 2.85 -4.16
C VAL A 16 -9.09 3.60 -4.32
N SER A 17 -9.06 4.83 -4.80
CA SER A 17 -10.27 5.62 -5.08
C SER A 17 -11.25 4.95 -6.06
N SER A 18 -10.75 4.08 -6.96
CA SER A 18 -11.61 3.37 -7.92
C SER A 18 -12.53 2.34 -7.29
N ILE A 19 -12.18 1.84 -6.11
CA ILE A 19 -12.95 0.82 -5.38
C ILE A 19 -13.49 1.31 -4.03
N ALA A 20 -13.10 2.50 -3.58
CA ALA A 20 -13.30 2.99 -2.22
C ALA A 20 -14.78 2.98 -1.77
N SER A 21 -15.72 3.35 -2.64
CA SER A 21 -17.14 3.39 -2.32
C SER A 21 -17.72 2.01 -1.98
N HIS A 22 -17.30 0.97 -2.73
CA HIS A 22 -17.72 -0.41 -2.46
C HIS A 22 -16.92 -1.02 -1.31
N LEU A 23 -15.60 -0.79 -1.30
CA LEU A 23 -14.72 -1.35 -0.30
C LEU A 23 -15.05 -0.85 1.11
N PHE A 24 -15.16 0.48 1.27
CA PHE A 24 -15.31 1.11 2.58
C PHE A 24 -16.76 1.46 2.95
N GLY A 25 -17.75 1.14 2.10
CA GLY A 25 -19.14 1.53 2.34
C GLY A 25 -19.67 1.12 3.71
N SER A 26 -19.45 -0.14 4.11
CA SER A 26 -19.86 -0.65 5.42
C SER A 26 -19.08 -0.01 6.58
N LEU A 27 -17.76 0.23 6.39
CA LEU A 27 -16.93 0.91 7.38
C LEU A 27 -17.33 2.39 7.52
N PHE A 28 -17.60 3.06 6.43
CA PHE A 28 -18.08 4.45 6.46
C PHE A 28 -19.42 4.58 7.17
N THR A 29 -20.35 3.64 6.91
CA THR A 29 -21.62 3.58 7.62
C THR A 29 -21.43 3.35 9.13
N LEU A 30 -20.50 2.50 9.52
CA LEU A 30 -20.16 2.26 10.92
C LEU A 30 -19.59 3.52 11.57
N ILE A 31 -18.68 4.23 10.90
CA ILE A 31 -18.09 5.49 11.37
C ILE A 31 -19.19 6.55 11.53
N ASP A 32 -20.08 6.73 10.54
CA ASP A 32 -21.17 7.70 10.60
C ASP A 32 -22.10 7.48 11.80
N ARG A 33 -22.34 6.20 12.13
CA ARG A 33 -23.26 5.84 13.21
C ARG A 33 -22.63 5.93 14.60
N GLU A 34 -21.33 5.66 14.72
CA GLU A 34 -20.68 5.45 16.03
C GLU A 34 -19.58 6.46 16.34
N SER A 35 -19.43 7.50 15.51
CA SER A 35 -18.49 8.61 15.78
C SER A 35 -19.11 9.77 16.55
N ASP A 36 -20.05 9.47 17.45
CA ASP A 36 -20.68 10.48 18.32
C ASP A 36 -19.61 11.33 19.03
N GLY A 37 -19.73 12.66 18.88
CA GLY A 37 -18.79 13.62 19.45
C GLY A 37 -17.67 14.07 18.50
N LEU A 38 -17.51 13.44 17.33
CA LEU A 38 -16.67 13.98 16.26
C LEU A 38 -17.47 14.93 15.37
N GLY A 39 -16.90 16.09 15.07
CA GLY A 39 -17.54 17.01 14.12
C GLY A 39 -17.54 16.41 12.70
N GLU A 40 -18.54 16.77 11.89
CA GLU A 40 -18.73 16.29 10.51
C GLU A 40 -17.45 16.40 9.66
N SER A 41 -16.71 17.50 9.78
CA SER A 41 -15.43 17.70 9.08
C SER A 41 -14.39 16.65 9.47
N ALA A 42 -14.30 16.28 10.76
CA ALA A 42 -13.34 15.26 11.21
C ALA A 42 -13.71 13.88 10.68
N VAL A 43 -15.01 13.54 10.66
CA VAL A 43 -15.53 12.28 10.10
C VAL A 43 -15.21 12.19 8.61
N ASN A 44 -15.46 13.26 7.85
CA ASN A 44 -15.18 13.28 6.40
C ASN A 44 -13.67 13.15 6.12
N ASN A 45 -12.83 13.84 6.89
CA ASN A 45 -11.38 13.74 6.78
C ASN A 45 -10.89 12.34 7.13
N ALA A 46 -11.42 11.70 8.17
CA ALA A 46 -11.09 10.34 8.55
C ALA A 46 -11.40 9.34 7.41
N LYS A 47 -12.58 9.48 6.79
CA LYS A 47 -12.97 8.65 5.64
C LYS A 47 -12.05 8.85 4.42
N ASP A 48 -11.66 10.09 4.13
CA ASP A 48 -10.71 10.37 3.03
C ASP A 48 -9.34 9.72 3.31
N GLU A 49 -8.84 9.84 4.54
CA GLU A 49 -7.57 9.26 4.93
C GLU A 49 -7.57 7.72 4.92
N LEU A 50 -8.71 7.07 5.17
CA LEU A 50 -8.84 5.61 5.07
C LEU A 50 -8.55 5.07 3.66
N THR A 51 -8.63 5.91 2.64
CA THR A 51 -8.23 5.52 1.28
C THR A 51 -6.71 5.44 1.07
N ARG A 52 -5.90 5.85 2.08
CA ARG A 52 -4.44 5.99 1.96
C ARG A 52 -3.67 5.49 3.17
N LYS A 53 -4.31 5.44 4.32
CA LYS A 53 -3.65 5.08 5.59
C LYS A 53 -4.35 3.89 6.23
N PRO A 54 -3.63 3.05 6.97
CA PRO A 54 -4.22 1.94 7.71
C PRO A 54 -5.32 2.43 8.67
N PHE A 55 -6.36 1.64 8.85
CA PHE A 55 -7.48 1.96 9.74
C PHE A 55 -7.02 2.30 11.16
N GLN A 56 -6.08 1.54 11.71
CA GLN A 56 -5.57 1.75 13.07
C GLN A 56 -4.96 3.15 13.22
N TRP A 57 -4.17 3.59 12.23
CA TRP A 57 -3.57 4.91 12.23
C TRP A 57 -4.63 6.02 12.17
N VAL A 58 -5.65 5.87 11.31
CA VAL A 58 -6.76 6.83 11.21
C VAL A 58 -7.56 6.86 12.52
N ALA A 59 -7.86 5.70 13.07
CA ALA A 59 -8.62 5.58 14.32
C ALA A 59 -7.91 6.23 15.51
N ASP A 60 -6.58 6.14 15.57
CA ASP A 60 -5.78 6.80 16.61
C ASP A 60 -5.74 8.33 16.40
N LYS A 61 -5.50 8.77 15.17
CA LYS A 61 -5.44 10.20 14.82
C LYS A 61 -6.74 10.93 15.13
N TYR A 62 -7.87 10.30 14.82
CA TYR A 62 -9.20 10.90 15.03
C TYR A 62 -9.85 10.50 16.36
N HIS A 63 -9.10 9.82 17.24
CA HIS A 63 -9.55 9.45 18.58
C HIS A 63 -10.84 8.65 18.58
N PHE A 64 -10.98 7.67 17.68
CA PHE A 64 -12.13 6.78 17.67
C PHE A 64 -12.25 6.04 19.02
N THR A 65 -13.47 5.78 19.44
CA THR A 65 -13.73 5.04 20.68
C THR A 65 -13.18 3.61 20.60
N PRO A 66 -12.84 2.97 21.73
CA PRO A 66 -12.40 1.57 21.73
C PRO A 66 -13.41 0.63 21.04
N GLU A 67 -14.70 0.90 21.20
CA GLU A 67 -15.78 0.14 20.58
C GLU A 67 -15.76 0.27 19.07
N LEU A 68 -15.64 1.50 18.54
CA LEU A 68 -15.56 1.76 17.10
C LEU A 68 -14.31 1.14 16.50
N LYS A 69 -13.16 1.24 17.20
CA LYS A 69 -11.90 0.60 16.78
C LYS A 69 -12.08 -0.92 16.67
N THR A 70 -12.62 -1.56 17.69
CA THR A 70 -12.83 -3.02 17.71
C THR A 70 -13.74 -3.47 16.57
N LYS A 71 -14.89 -2.81 16.38
CA LYS A 71 -15.84 -3.13 15.30
C LYS A 71 -15.24 -2.89 13.92
N GLY A 72 -14.49 -1.80 13.75
CA GLY A 72 -13.82 -1.47 12.49
C GLY A 72 -12.77 -2.50 12.11
N VAL A 73 -11.92 -2.90 13.05
CA VAL A 73 -10.92 -3.97 12.84
C VAL A 73 -11.60 -5.28 12.47
N GLN A 74 -12.61 -5.70 13.23
CA GLN A 74 -13.34 -6.95 12.96
C GLN A 74 -13.97 -6.95 11.56
N LEU A 75 -14.59 -5.82 11.17
CA LEU A 75 -15.18 -5.67 9.84
C LEU A 75 -14.13 -5.80 8.75
N LEU A 76 -12.96 -5.17 8.92
CA LEU A 76 -11.88 -5.21 7.94
C LEU A 76 -11.17 -6.56 7.85
N GLN A 77 -11.01 -7.28 8.98
CA GLN A 77 -10.46 -8.64 9.02
C GLN A 77 -11.31 -9.64 8.23
N ASP A 78 -12.63 -9.48 8.28
CA ASP A 78 -13.57 -10.36 7.57
C ASP A 78 -13.81 -9.96 6.12
N MET A 79 -13.38 -8.75 5.74
CA MET A 79 -13.64 -8.16 4.44
C MET A 79 -12.87 -8.86 3.32
N SER A 80 -13.53 -8.99 2.17
CA SER A 80 -12.90 -9.32 0.89
C SER A 80 -13.53 -8.45 -0.21
N TYR A 81 -12.76 -8.20 -1.25
CA TYR A 81 -13.23 -7.48 -2.43
C TYR A 81 -13.45 -8.46 -3.59
N ASP A 82 -14.62 -8.47 -4.19
CA ASP A 82 -15.03 -9.47 -5.19
C ASP A 82 -15.47 -8.87 -6.55
N LEU A 83 -15.41 -7.53 -6.68
CA LEU A 83 -15.71 -6.86 -7.93
C LEU A 83 -14.45 -6.71 -8.81
N PRO A 84 -14.60 -6.58 -10.16
CA PRO A 84 -13.47 -6.36 -11.06
C PRO A 84 -12.67 -5.12 -10.67
N MET A 85 -11.34 -5.23 -10.73
CA MET A 85 -10.39 -4.15 -10.49
C MET A 85 -9.52 -3.93 -11.72
N GLN A 86 -9.05 -2.70 -11.90
CA GLN A 86 -8.12 -2.35 -12.97
C GLN A 86 -6.86 -1.72 -12.38
N PRO A 87 -5.67 -2.17 -12.79
CA PRO A 87 -4.44 -1.50 -12.45
C PRO A 87 -4.35 -0.14 -13.17
N PHE A 88 -3.41 0.71 -12.77
CA PHE A 88 -3.03 1.87 -13.58
C PHE A 88 -2.56 1.43 -14.98
N ASP A 89 -2.87 2.20 -16.00
CA ASP A 89 -2.50 1.88 -17.39
C ASP A 89 -0.99 1.64 -17.53
N GLU A 90 -0.16 2.42 -16.82
CA GLU A 90 1.28 2.32 -16.87
C GLU A 90 1.86 1.04 -16.22
N TYR A 91 1.06 0.32 -15.41
CA TYR A 91 1.50 -0.91 -14.76
C TYR A 91 1.92 -1.98 -15.77
N HIS A 92 1.35 -2.01 -16.97
CA HIS A 92 1.73 -2.99 -18.00
C HIS A 92 3.23 -2.89 -18.38
N HIS A 93 3.85 -1.71 -18.29
CA HIS A 93 5.28 -1.54 -18.52
C HIS A 93 6.12 -2.20 -17.41
N ILE A 94 5.70 -2.01 -16.15
CA ILE A 94 6.35 -2.66 -15.00
C ILE A 94 6.21 -4.17 -15.09
N LYS A 95 4.98 -4.65 -15.39
CA LYS A 95 4.70 -6.08 -15.58
C LYS A 95 5.62 -6.72 -16.62
N SER A 96 5.80 -6.06 -17.76
CA SER A 96 6.60 -6.56 -18.89
C SER A 96 8.11 -6.40 -18.71
N ALA A 97 8.57 -5.66 -17.71
CA ALA A 97 10.00 -5.45 -17.47
C ALA A 97 10.70 -6.75 -17.04
N PRO A 98 11.94 -7.00 -17.49
CA PRO A 98 12.64 -8.29 -17.29
C PRO A 98 13.19 -8.50 -15.87
N HIS A 99 12.78 -7.68 -14.92
CA HIS A 99 13.22 -7.73 -13.52
C HIS A 99 12.48 -8.79 -12.72
N GLN A 100 13.11 -9.36 -11.70
CA GLN A 100 12.39 -10.11 -10.67
C GLN A 100 11.53 -9.13 -9.87
N LYS A 101 10.27 -9.48 -9.66
CA LYS A 101 9.31 -8.58 -9.01
C LYS A 101 8.78 -9.22 -7.74
N PHE A 102 8.66 -8.40 -6.71
CA PHE A 102 8.10 -8.75 -5.42
C PHE A 102 6.99 -7.75 -5.09
N LEU A 103 5.88 -8.24 -4.55
CA LEU A 103 4.82 -7.40 -4.02
C LEU A 103 4.88 -7.41 -2.50
N VAL A 104 4.94 -6.24 -1.87
CA VAL A 104 4.96 -6.11 -0.41
C VAL A 104 3.97 -5.04 0.00
N THR A 105 2.84 -5.46 0.53
CA THR A 105 1.74 -4.56 0.94
C THR A 105 1.42 -4.72 2.42
N THR A 106 0.85 -3.69 3.05
CA THR A 106 0.38 -3.71 4.44
C THR A 106 -1.13 -3.76 4.47
N GLY A 107 -1.70 -4.60 5.33
CA GLY A 107 -3.14 -4.66 5.57
C GLY A 107 -3.63 -6.06 5.95
N PHE A 108 -4.94 -6.20 6.05
CA PHE A 108 -5.57 -7.47 6.40
C PHE A 108 -5.39 -8.50 5.27
N PRO A 109 -4.82 -9.68 5.55
CA PRO A 109 -4.42 -10.64 4.51
C PRO A 109 -5.57 -11.03 3.58
N LYS A 110 -6.75 -11.34 4.12
CA LYS A 110 -7.92 -11.73 3.33
C LYS A 110 -8.31 -10.65 2.32
N LEU A 111 -8.28 -9.38 2.75
CA LEU A 111 -8.61 -8.25 1.89
C LEU A 111 -7.54 -8.02 0.82
N GLN A 112 -6.26 -7.98 1.20
CA GLN A 112 -5.17 -7.74 0.23
C GLN A 112 -5.10 -8.84 -0.82
N TRP A 113 -5.21 -10.12 -0.42
CA TRP A 113 -5.25 -11.24 -1.36
C TRP A 113 -6.46 -11.20 -2.29
N SER A 114 -7.63 -10.76 -1.81
CA SER A 114 -8.80 -10.60 -2.68
C SER A 114 -8.59 -9.53 -3.75
N LYS A 115 -7.96 -8.39 -3.41
CA LYS A 115 -7.60 -7.33 -4.37
C LYS A 115 -6.60 -7.85 -5.42
N ILE A 116 -5.53 -8.53 -5.00
CA ILE A 116 -4.50 -9.11 -5.88
C ILE A 116 -5.15 -10.06 -6.89
N LYS A 117 -6.09 -10.89 -6.42
CA LYS A 117 -6.84 -11.81 -7.28
C LYS A 117 -7.74 -11.08 -8.28
N GLN A 118 -8.47 -10.03 -7.84
CA GLN A 118 -9.33 -9.24 -8.72
C GLN A 118 -8.56 -8.43 -9.76
N LEU A 119 -7.34 -8.00 -9.43
CA LEU A 119 -6.41 -7.37 -10.39
C LEU A 119 -5.80 -8.37 -11.38
N GLY A 120 -5.82 -9.68 -11.10
CA GLY A 120 -5.21 -10.70 -11.94
C GLY A 120 -3.69 -10.60 -12.04
N ILE A 121 -3.03 -10.11 -11.00
CA ILE A 121 -1.59 -9.81 -11.00
C ILE A 121 -0.75 -10.83 -10.21
N GLU A 122 -1.36 -11.87 -9.65
CA GLU A 122 -0.67 -12.85 -8.80
C GLU A 122 0.55 -13.48 -9.50
N GLY A 123 0.41 -13.81 -10.79
CA GLY A 123 1.48 -14.38 -11.60
C GLY A 123 2.57 -13.41 -12.06
N ASP A 124 2.46 -12.12 -11.76
CA ASP A 124 3.45 -11.10 -12.15
C ASP A 124 4.62 -11.00 -11.17
N PHE A 125 4.49 -11.62 -9.99
CA PHE A 125 5.45 -11.54 -8.90
C PHE A 125 6.07 -12.89 -8.57
N LEU A 126 7.35 -12.86 -8.24
CA LEU A 126 8.07 -14.03 -7.73
C LEU A 126 7.60 -14.41 -6.33
N GLU A 127 7.31 -13.40 -5.51
CA GLU A 127 6.71 -13.56 -4.18
C GLU A 127 5.78 -12.38 -3.87
N ILE A 128 4.77 -12.67 -3.06
CA ILE A 128 3.80 -11.70 -2.55
C ILE A 128 3.80 -11.79 -1.03
N HIS A 129 4.00 -10.66 -0.37
CA HIS A 129 4.01 -10.53 1.07
C HIS A 129 2.94 -9.55 1.53
N VAL A 130 2.06 -10.00 2.40
CA VAL A 130 1.11 -9.16 3.10
C VAL A 130 1.60 -8.99 4.53
N VAL A 131 1.93 -7.77 4.92
CA VAL A 131 2.33 -7.41 6.28
C VAL A 131 1.07 -7.04 7.06
N ASP A 132 0.75 -7.85 8.06
CA ASP A 132 -0.38 -7.61 8.95
C ASP A 132 0.14 -7.13 10.32
N PRO A 133 -0.04 -5.85 10.67
CA PRO A 133 0.45 -5.30 11.93
C PRO A 133 -0.31 -5.81 13.16
N ASP A 134 -1.50 -6.40 12.99
CA ASP A 134 -2.28 -6.97 14.09
C ASP A 134 -1.82 -8.40 14.46
N VAL A 135 -1.10 -9.07 13.55
CA VAL A 135 -0.65 -10.46 13.74
C VAL A 135 0.81 -10.56 14.15
N SER A 136 1.63 -9.61 13.72
CA SER A 136 3.06 -9.64 14.01
C SER A 136 3.70 -8.23 14.02
N ASP A 137 4.80 -8.09 14.75
CA ASP A 137 5.63 -6.88 14.73
C ASP A 137 6.46 -6.74 13.43
N LYS A 138 6.29 -7.66 12.47
CA LYS A 138 7.01 -7.65 11.21
C LYS A 138 6.57 -6.45 10.36
N THR A 139 7.55 -5.73 9.82
CA THR A 139 7.35 -4.53 9.02
C THR A 139 7.72 -4.76 7.55
N LYS A 140 7.37 -3.83 6.64
CA LYS A 140 7.88 -3.84 5.25
C LYS A 140 9.41 -3.89 5.22
N LYS A 141 10.08 -3.18 6.13
CA LYS A 141 11.55 -3.17 6.25
C LYS A 141 12.10 -4.57 6.48
N ASP A 142 11.50 -5.35 7.40
CA ASP A 142 11.93 -6.71 7.68
C ASP A 142 11.74 -7.62 6.46
N VAL A 143 10.65 -7.44 5.73
CA VAL A 143 10.38 -8.18 4.48
C VAL A 143 11.41 -7.83 3.40
N PHE A 144 11.72 -6.55 3.21
CA PHE A 144 12.74 -6.12 2.23
C PHE A 144 14.11 -6.71 2.56
N ALA A 145 14.53 -6.63 3.82
CA ALA A 145 15.80 -7.21 4.28
C ALA A 145 15.83 -8.74 4.07
N ASP A 146 14.72 -9.44 4.33
CA ASP A 146 14.62 -10.87 4.12
C ASP A 146 14.70 -11.26 2.63
N ILE A 147 14.02 -10.54 1.75
CA ILE A 147 14.10 -10.72 0.28
C ILE A 147 15.55 -10.55 -0.18
N ILE A 148 16.20 -9.44 0.20
CA ILE A 148 17.60 -9.17 -0.18
C ILE A 148 18.52 -10.29 0.26
N ARG A 149 18.38 -10.75 1.50
CA ARG A 149 19.19 -11.84 2.07
C ARG A 149 18.95 -13.18 1.34
N ARG A 150 17.68 -13.58 1.13
CA ARG A 150 17.34 -14.89 0.54
C ARG A 150 17.74 -15.01 -0.91
N TYR A 151 17.62 -13.93 -1.67
CA TYR A 151 17.97 -13.89 -3.10
C TYR A 151 19.40 -13.43 -3.36
N ASN A 152 20.16 -13.16 -2.28
CA ASN A 152 21.55 -12.71 -2.35
C ASN A 152 21.72 -11.50 -3.29
N TYR A 153 20.79 -10.52 -3.18
CA TYR A 153 20.93 -9.25 -3.88
C TYR A 153 21.88 -8.33 -3.13
N LYS A 154 22.60 -7.50 -3.88
CA LYS A 154 23.21 -6.29 -3.32
C LYS A 154 22.13 -5.21 -3.20
N ILE A 155 22.29 -4.29 -2.25
CA ILE A 155 21.35 -3.20 -2.03
C ILE A 155 21.14 -2.37 -3.29
N GLU A 156 22.22 -2.06 -4.01
CA GLU A 156 22.17 -1.31 -5.27
C GLU A 156 21.48 -2.05 -6.44
N GLU A 157 21.23 -3.34 -6.31
CA GLU A 157 20.52 -4.15 -7.31
C GLU A 157 19.00 -4.15 -7.13
N VAL A 158 18.49 -3.48 -6.09
CA VAL A 158 17.06 -3.43 -5.74
C VAL A 158 16.53 -2.01 -5.90
N LEU A 159 15.30 -1.86 -6.38
CA LEU A 159 14.53 -0.61 -6.39
C LEU A 159 13.19 -0.88 -5.70
N VAL A 160 12.84 -0.04 -4.73
CA VAL A 160 11.50 -0.05 -4.11
C VAL A 160 10.64 1.02 -4.76
N ILE A 161 9.43 0.63 -5.16
CA ILE A 161 8.45 1.49 -5.85
C ILE A 161 7.19 1.56 -5.01
N GLY A 162 6.74 2.77 -4.68
CA GLY A 162 5.51 2.97 -3.90
C GLY A 162 5.04 4.41 -3.89
N ASP A 163 3.89 4.67 -3.27
CA ASP A 163 3.27 6.01 -3.18
C ASP A 163 3.32 6.62 -1.77
N ASP A 164 3.62 5.82 -0.73
CA ASP A 164 3.63 6.31 0.66
C ASP A 164 5.05 6.58 1.18
N PRO A 165 5.41 7.88 1.37
CA PRO A 165 6.71 8.29 1.93
C PRO A 165 6.99 7.72 3.33
N ASP A 166 5.95 7.56 4.15
CA ASP A 166 6.06 7.12 5.54
C ASP A 166 6.05 5.60 5.72
N SER A 167 5.79 4.87 4.63
CA SER A 167 5.70 3.42 4.59
C SER A 167 6.90 2.81 3.86
N GLU A 168 6.70 2.33 2.62
CA GLU A 168 7.74 1.59 1.87
C GLU A 168 8.94 2.45 1.49
N ILE A 169 8.74 3.74 1.20
CA ILE A 169 9.85 4.65 0.87
C ILE A 169 10.76 4.80 2.09
N LYS A 170 10.20 5.08 3.26
CA LYS A 170 10.96 5.16 4.51
C LYS A 170 11.62 3.83 4.86
N ALA A 171 10.89 2.72 4.75
CA ALA A 171 11.41 1.38 5.05
C ALA A 171 12.64 1.02 4.17
N ALA A 172 12.57 1.36 2.88
CA ALA A 172 13.67 1.16 1.95
C ALA A 172 14.86 2.10 2.23
N PHE A 173 14.58 3.37 2.49
CA PHE A 173 15.61 4.37 2.82
C PHE A 173 16.42 3.95 4.06
N GLU A 174 15.78 3.42 5.10
CA GLU A 174 16.44 2.93 6.31
C GLU A 174 17.35 1.72 6.08
N LEU A 175 17.19 1.02 4.95
CA LEU A 175 18.06 -0.09 4.50
C LEU A 175 19.09 0.36 3.47
N GLY A 176 19.08 1.62 3.06
CA GLY A 176 19.95 2.15 2.00
C GLY A 176 19.54 1.73 0.59
N ILE A 177 18.31 1.23 0.40
CA ILE A 177 17.77 0.84 -0.90
C ILE A 177 17.28 2.08 -1.64
N GLU A 178 17.59 2.20 -2.93
CA GLU A 178 17.04 3.25 -3.78
C GLU A 178 15.53 3.11 -3.94
N THR A 179 14.86 4.27 -3.96
CA THR A 179 13.40 4.36 -3.96
C THR A 179 12.88 5.15 -5.13
N PHE A 180 11.74 4.74 -5.66
CA PHE A 180 10.95 5.52 -6.60
C PHE A 180 9.58 5.84 -5.98
N LEU A 181 9.35 7.11 -5.69
CA LEU A 181 8.07 7.61 -5.21
C LEU A 181 7.16 7.91 -6.40
N TYR A 182 6.10 7.14 -6.54
CA TYR A 182 5.02 7.39 -7.48
C TYR A 182 4.06 8.42 -6.90
N ASP A 183 4.04 9.63 -7.47
CA ASP A 183 3.26 10.77 -6.95
C ASP A 183 2.44 11.45 -8.06
N PRO A 184 1.41 10.77 -8.61
CA PRO A 184 0.62 11.28 -9.74
C PRO A 184 -0.16 12.56 -9.40
N SER A 185 -0.39 12.81 -8.12
CA SER A 185 -1.15 13.98 -7.65
C SER A 185 -0.27 15.10 -7.08
N HIS A 186 1.05 14.97 -7.16
CA HIS A 186 2.02 15.94 -6.62
C HIS A 186 1.79 16.31 -5.13
N LYS A 187 1.39 15.31 -4.32
CA LYS A 187 1.06 15.49 -2.91
C LYS A 187 2.29 15.56 -2.00
N HIS A 188 3.44 15.13 -2.50
CA HIS A 188 4.67 14.97 -1.72
C HIS A 188 5.83 15.83 -2.26
N PRO A 189 5.70 17.18 -2.31
CA PRO A 189 6.69 18.04 -2.97
C PRO A 189 8.09 17.97 -2.34
N SER A 190 8.17 17.77 -1.03
CA SER A 190 9.43 17.85 -0.25
C SER A 190 9.89 16.49 0.31
N THR A 191 9.41 15.37 -0.24
CA THR A 191 9.73 14.04 0.31
C THR A 191 11.10 13.57 -0.15
N ALA A 192 11.86 13.01 0.78
CA ALA A 192 13.15 12.37 0.53
C ALA A 192 12.93 10.97 -0.09
N ALA A 193 12.82 10.91 -1.40
CA ALA A 193 12.94 9.69 -2.19
C ALA A 193 14.14 9.82 -3.13
N THR A 194 14.75 8.71 -3.52
CA THR A 194 15.87 8.74 -4.48
C THR A 194 15.41 9.29 -5.82
N TYR A 195 14.26 8.83 -6.29
CA TYR A 195 13.60 9.26 -7.52
C TYR A 195 12.12 9.51 -7.24
N LYS A 196 11.51 10.42 -8.01
CA LYS A 196 10.08 10.72 -7.92
C LYS A 196 9.54 11.14 -9.29
N ALA A 197 8.37 10.63 -9.65
CA ALA A 197 7.64 11.07 -10.84
C ALA A 197 6.13 10.81 -10.70
N PRO A 198 5.30 11.53 -11.47
CA PRO A 198 3.86 11.29 -11.55
C PRO A 198 3.48 10.12 -12.49
N ASP A 199 4.43 9.56 -13.19
CA ASP A 199 4.27 8.45 -14.14
C ASP A 199 5.00 7.22 -13.61
N LEU A 200 4.27 6.14 -13.37
CA LEU A 200 4.82 4.88 -12.84
C LEU A 200 5.86 4.26 -13.79
N LYS A 201 5.67 4.40 -15.10
CA LYS A 201 6.63 3.91 -16.11
C LYS A 201 8.02 4.54 -15.95
N ALA A 202 8.09 5.76 -15.43
CA ALA A 202 9.36 6.44 -15.22
C ALA A 202 10.30 5.68 -14.27
N ALA A 203 9.78 4.79 -13.41
CA ALA A 203 10.59 3.93 -12.54
C ALA A 203 11.58 3.07 -13.33
N LEU A 204 11.23 2.67 -14.57
CA LEU A 204 12.08 1.85 -15.41
C LEU A 204 13.32 2.58 -15.95
N ASN A 205 13.36 3.90 -15.87
CA ASN A 205 14.58 4.68 -16.21
C ASN A 205 15.70 4.51 -15.18
N TYR A 206 15.36 3.99 -14.01
CA TYR A 206 16.26 3.82 -12.85
C TYR A 206 16.44 2.33 -12.47
N ALA A 207 15.82 1.43 -13.24
CA ALA A 207 15.84 -0.01 -13.00
C ALA A 207 16.94 -0.77 -13.72
#